data_54864025555592f78c47ffe1055db03b
#
_entry.id   54864025555592f78c47ffe1055db03b
#
_cell.length_a   1.000
_cell.length_b   1.000
_cell.length_c   1.000
_cell.angle_alpha   90.00
_cell.angle_beta   90.00
_cell.angle_gamma   90.00
#
_symmetry.space_group_name_H-M   'P 1'
#
loop_
_entity.id
_entity.type
_entity.pdbx_description
1 polymer ?
#
loop_
_entity_poly.entity_id
_entity_poly.type
_entity_poly.pdbx_seq_one_letter_code
_entity_poly.pdbx_strand_id
1 'polypeptide(L)'
;MAKSQLTTLTRQLIPMTTSMTNILDIIKADYAKFPEAQTYSIYSEDVYFKDPVYNFRGIKQYQKMIGFITFWFKNLKLDLHDISRTDNLIKASWTMSWDAPLPWKPRISVTGWSDLTVDKFAGALENGEGDRELIISHIDYWECSKFDVIKQHFQFLR
;
A
#
# COMPACT_ATOMS: atom_id res chain seq x y z
N MET A 1 39.87 -11.71 57.85
CA MET A 1 38.96 -12.64 57.14
C MET A 1 37.86 -11.80 56.47
N ALA A 2 38.02 -11.45 55.21
CA ALA A 2 37.00 -10.73 54.43
C ALA A 2 36.56 -11.65 53.29
N LYS A 3 35.28 -12.05 53.33
CA LYS A 3 34.63 -12.83 52.29
C LYS A 3 34.15 -11.91 51.18
N SER A 4 34.78 -12.01 50.01
CA SER A 4 34.34 -11.37 48.80
C SER A 4 33.06 -12.03 48.29
N GLN A 5 31.99 -11.23 48.19
CA GLN A 5 30.74 -11.64 47.54
C GLN A 5 30.83 -11.28 46.08
N LEU A 6 30.97 -12.28 45.19
CA LEU A 6 30.81 -12.13 43.74
C LEU A 6 29.32 -12.00 43.44
N THR A 7 28.88 -10.82 43.07
CA THR A 7 27.53 -10.59 42.54
C THR A 7 27.53 -10.93 41.07
N THR A 8 26.94 -12.08 40.72
CA THR A 8 26.73 -12.52 39.36
C THR A 8 25.61 -11.70 38.72
N LEU A 9 25.95 -10.74 37.86
CA LEU A 9 24.99 -10.02 37.02
C LEU A 9 24.51 -10.96 35.90
N THR A 10 23.36 -11.57 36.14
CA THR A 10 22.64 -12.30 35.10
C THR A 10 22.10 -11.29 34.09
N ARG A 11 22.81 -11.15 32.98
CA ARG A 11 22.38 -10.36 31.83
C ARG A 11 21.18 -11.08 31.19
N GLN A 12 19.96 -10.65 31.50
CA GLN A 12 18.75 -11.08 30.80
C GLN A 12 18.90 -10.69 29.34
N LEU A 13 19.13 -11.68 28.50
CA LEU A 13 18.95 -11.57 27.06
C LEU A 13 17.47 -11.40 26.78
N ILE A 14 17.04 -10.16 26.54
CA ILE A 14 15.73 -9.87 25.98
C ILE A 14 15.81 -10.42 24.54
N PRO A 15 14.99 -11.41 24.15
CA PRO A 15 14.94 -11.82 22.76
C PRO A 15 14.38 -10.63 21.97
N MET A 16 15.22 -9.97 21.18
CA MET A 16 14.76 -9.08 20.11
C MET A 16 14.09 -9.97 19.05
N THR A 17 12.82 -10.28 19.29
CA THR A 17 11.95 -10.79 18.23
C THR A 17 11.79 -9.65 17.26
N THR A 18 12.64 -9.60 16.22
CA THR A 18 12.41 -8.77 15.06
C THR A 18 11.12 -9.31 14.43
N SER A 19 10.00 -8.72 14.77
CA SER A 19 8.72 -8.96 14.11
C SER A 19 8.94 -8.66 12.63
N MET A 20 9.04 -9.70 11.81
CA MET A 20 8.97 -9.55 10.37
C MET A 20 7.62 -8.91 10.08
N THR A 21 7.63 -7.63 9.76
CA THR A 21 6.39 -6.89 9.47
C THR A 21 5.72 -7.57 8.27
N ASN A 22 4.55 -8.14 8.50
CA ASN A 22 3.80 -8.86 7.47
C ASN A 22 3.44 -7.87 6.34
N ILE A 23 3.61 -8.27 5.09
CA ILE A 23 3.28 -7.45 3.92
C ILE A 23 1.83 -6.93 3.97
N LEU A 24 0.89 -7.71 4.54
CA LEU A 24 -0.50 -7.27 4.76
C LEU A 24 -0.60 -6.07 5.70
N ASP A 25 0.21 -6.06 6.77
CA ASP A 25 0.18 -4.98 7.75
C ASP A 25 0.78 -3.69 7.16
N ILE A 26 1.79 -3.83 6.30
CA ILE A 26 2.35 -2.71 5.55
C ILE A 26 1.29 -2.13 4.60
N ILE A 27 0.61 -2.97 3.82
CA ILE A 27 -0.44 -2.53 2.89
C ILE A 27 -1.58 -1.83 3.65
N LYS A 28 -2.04 -2.38 4.77
CA LYS A 28 -3.06 -1.73 5.62
C LYS A 28 -2.62 -0.35 6.08
N ALA A 29 -1.37 -0.24 6.56
CA ALA A 29 -0.81 1.03 7.00
C ALA A 29 -0.67 2.04 5.85
N ASP A 30 -0.29 1.59 4.65
CA ASP A 30 -0.17 2.43 3.46
C ASP A 30 -1.54 2.93 2.99
N TYR A 31 -2.56 2.07 2.97
CA TYR A 31 -3.92 2.47 2.60
C TYR A 31 -4.50 3.50 3.58
N ALA A 32 -4.23 3.34 4.87
CA ALA A 32 -4.70 4.29 5.89
C ALA A 32 -4.11 5.71 5.75
N LYS A 33 -2.93 5.84 5.14
CA LYS A 33 -2.22 7.13 4.92
C LYS A 33 -2.26 7.59 3.46
N PHE A 34 -2.88 6.81 2.58
CA PHE A 34 -2.87 7.12 1.15
C PHE A 34 -3.31 8.56 0.87
N PRO A 35 -2.60 9.29 0.02
CA PRO A 35 -1.47 8.90 -0.83
C PRO A 35 -0.09 9.15 -0.22
N GLU A 36 -0.04 9.57 1.03
CA GLU A 36 1.21 9.97 1.70
C GLU A 36 1.97 8.75 2.24
N ALA A 37 3.29 8.90 2.36
CA ALA A 37 4.20 7.96 3.03
C ALA A 37 4.01 6.48 2.62
N GLN A 38 3.88 6.23 1.32
CA GLN A 38 3.73 4.87 0.78
C GLN A 38 5.04 4.09 0.84
N THR A 39 4.95 2.80 1.17
CA THR A 39 6.10 1.90 1.31
C THR A 39 6.44 1.24 -0.03
N TYR A 40 7.10 1.98 -0.92
CA TYR A 40 7.45 1.49 -2.26
C TYR A 40 8.40 0.30 -2.26
N SER A 41 9.13 0.08 -1.17
CA SER A 41 10.09 -1.02 -1.04
C SER A 41 9.45 -2.42 -1.00
N ILE A 42 8.13 -2.52 -0.81
CA ILE A 42 7.40 -3.80 -0.90
C ILE A 42 7.02 -4.17 -2.35
N TYR A 43 7.31 -3.30 -3.31
CA TYR A 43 7.06 -3.55 -4.73
C TYR A 43 8.33 -3.95 -5.46
N SER A 44 8.17 -4.83 -6.46
CA SER A 44 9.25 -5.10 -7.43
C SER A 44 9.59 -3.85 -8.24
N GLU A 45 10.84 -3.69 -8.64
CA GLU A 45 11.26 -2.59 -9.52
C GLU A 45 10.50 -2.60 -10.86
N ASP A 46 10.13 -3.80 -11.37
CA ASP A 46 9.37 -3.99 -12.61
C ASP A 46 7.90 -4.33 -12.34
N VAL A 47 7.32 -3.84 -11.25
CA VAL A 47 5.91 -4.10 -10.92
C VAL A 47 4.99 -3.75 -12.08
N TYR A 48 4.06 -4.66 -12.41
CA TYR A 48 2.98 -4.37 -13.35
C TYR A 48 1.83 -3.67 -12.64
N PHE A 49 1.43 -2.51 -13.13
CA PHE A 49 0.26 -1.78 -12.64
C PHE A 49 -0.79 -1.63 -13.74
N LYS A 50 -2.05 -1.86 -13.37
CA LYS A 50 -3.19 -1.62 -14.24
C LYS A 50 -4.39 -1.16 -13.42
N ASP A 51 -5.08 -0.14 -13.92
CA ASP A 51 -6.42 0.24 -13.51
C ASP A 51 -7.27 0.58 -14.76
N PRO A 52 -8.53 1.02 -14.64
CA PRO A 52 -9.33 1.42 -15.80
C PRO A 52 -8.75 2.59 -16.62
N VAL A 53 -7.83 3.38 -16.05
CA VAL A 53 -7.22 4.57 -16.70
C VAL A 53 -5.79 4.32 -17.12
N TYR A 54 -5.00 3.64 -16.28
CA TYR A 54 -3.57 3.44 -16.44
C TYR A 54 -3.20 1.99 -16.73
N ASN A 55 -2.12 1.79 -17.46
CA ASN A 55 -1.50 0.49 -17.69
C ASN A 55 0.00 0.70 -18.00
N PHE A 56 0.87 0.28 -17.08
CA PHE A 56 2.32 0.44 -17.21
C PHE A 56 3.10 -0.58 -16.39
N ARG A 57 4.43 -0.57 -16.55
CA ARG A 57 5.39 -1.29 -15.71
C ARG A 57 6.41 -0.35 -15.08
N GLY A 58 6.90 -0.75 -13.93
CA GLY A 58 7.97 -0.13 -13.19
C GLY A 58 7.54 0.78 -12.05
N ILE A 59 8.22 0.62 -10.92
CA ILE A 59 7.95 1.34 -9.68
C ILE A 59 8.08 2.87 -9.84
N LYS A 60 8.98 3.34 -10.70
CA LYS A 60 9.14 4.76 -10.97
C LYS A 60 7.90 5.37 -11.65
N GLN A 61 7.23 4.61 -12.52
CA GLN A 61 5.98 5.05 -13.15
C GLN A 61 4.83 5.06 -12.13
N TYR A 62 4.79 4.08 -11.25
CA TYR A 62 3.84 4.03 -10.15
C TYR A 62 3.99 5.25 -9.23
N GLN A 63 5.21 5.58 -8.81
CA GLN A 63 5.51 6.77 -8.02
C GLN A 63 5.09 8.07 -8.71
N LYS A 64 5.32 8.19 -10.02
CA LYS A 64 4.87 9.37 -10.81
C LYS A 64 3.34 9.48 -10.82
N MET A 65 2.63 8.36 -10.98
CA MET A 65 1.17 8.33 -10.94
C MET A 65 0.65 8.79 -9.58
N ILE A 66 1.18 8.25 -8.48
CA ILE A 66 0.80 8.68 -7.12
C ILE A 66 1.10 10.17 -6.92
N GLY A 67 2.25 10.66 -7.38
CA GLY A 67 2.60 12.08 -7.33
C GLY A 67 1.62 12.96 -8.12
N PHE A 68 1.17 12.53 -9.29
CA PHE A 68 0.16 13.22 -10.07
C PHE A 68 -1.19 13.29 -9.32
N ILE A 69 -1.65 12.16 -8.78
CA ILE A 69 -2.89 12.08 -8.01
C ILE A 69 -2.81 13.02 -6.79
N THR A 70 -1.71 12.97 -6.04
CA THR A 70 -1.49 13.84 -4.85
C THR A 70 -1.51 15.32 -5.20
N PHE A 71 -0.95 15.69 -6.34
CA PHE A 71 -0.88 17.09 -6.78
C PHE A 71 -2.27 17.63 -7.19
N TRP A 72 -3.02 16.88 -7.98
CA TRP A 72 -4.26 17.33 -8.58
C TRP A 72 -5.51 17.10 -7.71
N PHE A 73 -5.57 16.01 -6.96
CA PHE A 73 -6.75 15.66 -6.18
C PHE A 73 -6.59 16.14 -4.74
N LYS A 74 -7.58 16.88 -4.27
CA LYS A 74 -7.59 17.39 -2.90
C LYS A 74 -8.47 16.51 -2.00
N ASN A 75 -8.19 16.54 -0.70
CA ASN A 75 -8.92 15.76 0.29
C ASN A 75 -9.07 14.28 -0.13
N LEU A 76 -7.99 13.73 -0.69
CA LEU A 76 -7.94 12.35 -1.14
C LEU A 76 -7.98 11.42 0.07
N LYS A 77 -8.89 10.44 0.02
CA LYS A 77 -9.09 9.46 1.06
C LYS A 77 -9.27 8.08 0.45
N LEU A 78 -8.64 7.09 1.04
CA LEU A 78 -8.79 5.68 0.71
C LEU A 78 -9.31 4.94 1.95
N ASP A 79 -10.55 4.50 1.92
CA ASP A 79 -11.16 3.70 2.96
C ASP A 79 -11.04 2.22 2.62
N LEU A 80 -10.20 1.49 3.34
CA LEU A 80 -10.06 0.05 3.21
C LEU A 80 -11.23 -0.65 3.92
N HIS A 81 -11.97 -1.50 3.20
CA HIS A 81 -13.12 -2.24 3.75
C HIS A 81 -12.71 -3.64 4.20
N ASP A 82 -11.94 -4.34 3.37
CA ASP A 82 -11.46 -5.69 3.65
C ASP A 82 -10.11 -5.92 2.97
N ILE A 83 -9.30 -6.79 3.56
CA ILE A 83 -8.07 -7.28 2.97
C ILE A 83 -7.83 -8.72 3.38
N SER A 84 -7.62 -9.57 2.40
CA SER A 84 -7.38 -11.00 2.59
C SER A 84 -6.25 -11.48 1.70
N ARG A 85 -5.63 -12.60 2.08
CA ARG A 85 -4.59 -13.25 1.29
C ARG A 85 -4.92 -14.71 1.08
N THR A 86 -4.79 -15.17 -0.15
CA THR A 86 -4.83 -16.58 -0.54
C THR A 86 -3.59 -16.87 -1.36
N ASP A 87 -2.71 -17.71 -0.83
CA ASP A 87 -1.41 -18.04 -1.42
C ASP A 87 -0.57 -16.79 -1.77
N ASN A 88 -0.37 -16.53 -3.05
CA ASN A 88 0.38 -15.39 -3.56
C ASN A 88 -0.50 -14.20 -3.99
N LEU A 89 -1.82 -14.28 -3.80
CA LEU A 89 -2.76 -13.22 -4.15
C LEU A 89 -3.28 -12.54 -2.88
N ILE A 90 -3.10 -11.23 -2.81
CA ILE A 90 -3.73 -10.36 -1.82
C ILE A 90 -4.85 -9.60 -2.53
N LYS A 91 -6.05 -9.68 -1.96
CA LYS A 91 -7.21 -8.92 -2.43
C LYS A 91 -7.60 -7.89 -1.37
N ALA A 92 -7.72 -6.63 -1.79
CA ALA A 92 -8.13 -5.52 -0.93
C ALA A 92 -9.32 -4.79 -1.55
N SER A 93 -10.43 -4.66 -0.82
CA SER A 93 -11.59 -3.87 -1.24
C SER A 93 -11.59 -2.51 -0.56
N TRP A 94 -11.92 -1.45 -1.30
CA TRP A 94 -11.78 -0.08 -0.86
C TRP A 94 -12.78 0.87 -1.51
N THR A 95 -12.93 2.05 -0.91
CA THR A 95 -13.54 3.23 -1.54
C THR A 95 -12.53 4.37 -1.53
N MET A 96 -12.23 4.91 -2.70
CA MET A 96 -11.40 6.10 -2.86
C MET A 96 -12.27 7.30 -3.16
N SER A 97 -12.02 8.42 -2.50
CA SER A 97 -12.76 9.65 -2.73
C SER A 97 -11.83 10.87 -2.70
N TRP A 98 -12.15 11.89 -3.51
CA TRP A 98 -11.35 13.11 -3.64
C TRP A 98 -12.21 14.28 -4.12
N ASP A 99 -11.69 15.50 -3.94
CA ASP A 99 -12.28 16.69 -4.55
C ASP A 99 -11.57 16.95 -5.89
N ALA A 100 -12.34 16.96 -6.98
CA ALA A 100 -11.80 17.22 -8.30
C ALA A 100 -11.34 18.68 -8.46
N PRO A 101 -10.30 18.97 -9.28
CA PRO A 101 -9.73 20.30 -9.45
C PRO A 101 -10.60 21.18 -10.38
N LEU A 102 -11.90 21.23 -10.13
CA LEU A 102 -12.86 22.07 -10.83
C LEU A 102 -13.31 23.22 -9.93
N PRO A 103 -13.78 24.37 -10.48
CA PRO A 103 -14.19 25.53 -9.68
C PRO A 103 -15.22 25.18 -8.58
N TRP A 104 -16.15 24.26 -8.86
CA TRP A 104 -17.18 23.81 -7.91
C TRP A 104 -16.76 22.60 -7.05
N LYS A 105 -15.50 22.15 -7.19
CA LYS A 105 -14.87 21.08 -6.38
C LYS A 105 -15.78 19.89 -6.10
N PRO A 106 -16.27 19.21 -7.11
CA PRO A 106 -17.19 18.08 -6.89
C PRO A 106 -16.46 16.95 -6.14
N ARG A 107 -17.14 16.36 -5.17
CA ARG A 107 -16.65 15.18 -4.47
C ARG A 107 -16.85 13.96 -5.34
N ILE A 108 -15.77 13.32 -5.73
CA ILE A 108 -15.77 12.08 -6.52
C ILE A 108 -15.56 10.90 -5.58
N SER A 109 -16.26 9.81 -5.85
CA SER A 109 -16.12 8.57 -5.09
C SER A 109 -16.12 7.37 -6.03
N VAL A 110 -15.18 6.47 -5.82
CA VAL A 110 -15.01 5.22 -6.57
C VAL A 110 -14.82 4.08 -5.59
N THR A 111 -15.68 3.07 -5.68
CA THR A 111 -15.54 1.80 -4.95
C THR A 111 -14.95 0.76 -5.88
N GLY A 112 -14.08 -0.09 -5.34
CA GLY A 112 -13.41 -1.11 -6.11
C GLY A 112 -12.58 -2.06 -5.24
N TRP A 113 -11.70 -2.79 -5.91
CA TRP A 113 -10.75 -3.68 -5.25
C TRP A 113 -9.44 -3.73 -6.01
N SER A 114 -8.38 -4.08 -5.28
CA SER A 114 -7.04 -4.36 -5.82
C SER A 114 -6.75 -5.85 -5.72
N ASP A 115 -6.21 -6.42 -6.78
CA ASP A 115 -5.56 -7.73 -6.80
C ASP A 115 -4.05 -7.51 -6.83
N LEU A 116 -3.36 -7.86 -5.73
CA LEU A 116 -1.92 -7.72 -5.58
C LEU A 116 -1.28 -9.10 -5.62
N THR A 117 -0.50 -9.38 -6.65
CA THR A 117 0.25 -10.64 -6.75
C THR A 117 1.62 -10.47 -6.11
N VAL A 118 1.95 -11.37 -5.20
CA VAL A 118 3.22 -11.38 -4.45
C VAL A 118 4.09 -12.54 -4.95
N ASP A 119 5.38 -12.31 -5.08
CA ASP A 119 6.37 -13.35 -5.35
C ASP A 119 7.51 -13.29 -4.35
N LYS A 120 8.17 -14.44 -4.16
CA LYS A 120 9.31 -14.58 -3.26
C LYS A 120 10.61 -14.47 -4.05
N PHE A 121 11.45 -13.58 -3.60
CA PHE A 121 12.78 -13.40 -4.16
C PHE A 121 13.82 -13.86 -3.14
N ALA A 122 14.70 -14.78 -3.56
CA ALA A 122 15.88 -15.13 -2.78
C ALA A 122 16.76 -13.87 -2.68
N GLY A 123 16.89 -13.32 -1.50
CA GLY A 123 17.68 -12.12 -1.27
C GLY A 123 18.12 -12.07 0.18
N ALA A 124 19.37 -11.67 0.41
CA ALA A 124 19.83 -11.37 1.75
C ALA A 124 19.00 -10.22 2.31
N LEU A 125 18.18 -10.50 3.31
CA LEU A 125 17.72 -9.46 4.21
C LEU A 125 18.96 -8.85 4.88
N GLU A 126 18.95 -7.54 5.13
CA GLU A 126 20.08 -6.85 5.81
C GLU A 126 20.52 -7.53 7.11
N ASN A 127 19.74 -8.48 7.64
CA ASN A 127 19.95 -9.16 8.91
C ASN A 127 19.97 -10.71 8.83
N GLY A 128 20.13 -11.32 7.65
CA GLY A 128 20.23 -12.77 7.54
C GLY A 128 19.37 -13.41 6.43
N GLU A 129 19.58 -14.70 6.23
CA GLU A 129 18.94 -15.53 5.22
C GLU A 129 17.43 -15.53 5.35
N GLY A 130 16.72 -15.11 4.31
CA GLY A 130 15.26 -15.18 4.21
C GLY A 130 14.77 -14.72 2.84
N ASP A 131 13.67 -15.31 2.38
CA ASP A 131 13.00 -14.89 1.16
C ASP A 131 12.30 -13.55 1.40
N ARG A 132 12.55 -12.58 0.53
CA ARG A 132 11.84 -11.31 0.52
C ARG A 132 10.60 -11.41 -0.36
N GLU A 133 9.43 -11.11 0.18
CA GLU A 133 8.20 -11.00 -0.61
C GLU A 133 8.09 -9.60 -1.24
N LEU A 134 7.78 -9.55 -2.54
CA LEU A 134 7.53 -8.31 -3.26
C LEU A 134 6.25 -8.42 -4.09
N ILE A 135 5.51 -7.32 -4.17
CA ILE A 135 4.37 -7.18 -5.07
C ILE A 135 4.90 -7.04 -6.50
N ILE A 136 4.60 -8.00 -7.37
CA ILE A 136 5.00 -8.01 -8.78
C ILE A 136 3.91 -7.52 -9.71
N SER A 137 2.64 -7.52 -9.25
CA SER A 137 1.49 -7.03 -10.00
C SER A 137 0.48 -6.38 -9.07
N HIS A 138 -0.06 -5.23 -9.48
CA HIS A 138 -1.10 -4.49 -8.80
C HIS A 138 -2.17 -4.11 -9.83
N ILE A 139 -3.33 -4.73 -9.72
CA ILE A 139 -4.44 -4.49 -10.64
C ILE A 139 -5.64 -3.97 -9.86
N ASP A 140 -6.09 -2.76 -10.20
CA ASP A 140 -7.27 -2.15 -9.60
C ASP A 140 -8.49 -2.33 -10.50
N TYR A 141 -9.59 -2.67 -9.89
CA TYR A 141 -10.91 -2.80 -10.52
C TYR A 141 -11.90 -1.83 -9.88
N TRP A 142 -12.68 -1.15 -10.70
CA TRP A 142 -13.74 -0.27 -10.24
C TRP A 142 -15.11 -0.95 -10.40
N GLU A 143 -15.99 -0.76 -9.43
CA GLU A 143 -17.38 -1.24 -9.50
C GLU A 143 -18.25 -0.39 -10.43
N CYS A 144 -17.77 0.78 -10.83
CA CYS A 144 -18.44 1.70 -11.73
C CYS A 144 -17.67 1.86 -13.05
N SER A 145 -18.34 2.34 -14.09
CA SER A 145 -17.68 2.68 -15.34
C SER A 145 -16.92 4.01 -15.24
N LYS A 146 -15.96 4.24 -16.14
CA LYS A 146 -15.30 5.56 -16.28
C LYS A 146 -16.30 6.68 -16.53
N PHE A 147 -17.39 6.41 -17.25
CA PHE A 147 -18.45 7.38 -17.51
C PHE A 147 -19.21 7.78 -16.24
N ASP A 148 -19.38 6.87 -15.30
CA ASP A 148 -20.03 7.17 -14.01
C ASP A 148 -19.14 8.09 -13.17
N VAL A 149 -17.84 7.91 -13.22
CA VAL A 149 -16.86 8.81 -12.59
C VAL A 149 -16.92 10.20 -13.24
N ILE A 150 -16.96 10.27 -14.58
CA ILE A 150 -17.10 11.55 -15.31
C ILE A 150 -18.40 12.26 -14.95
N LYS A 151 -19.54 11.53 -14.87
CA LYS A 151 -20.83 12.11 -14.48
C LYS A 151 -20.79 12.76 -13.09
N GLN A 152 -20.05 12.21 -12.14
CA GLN A 152 -19.90 12.79 -10.80
C GLN A 152 -19.30 14.22 -10.86
N HIS A 153 -18.47 14.54 -11.85
CA HIS A 153 -17.90 15.87 -12.02
C HIS A 153 -18.95 16.93 -12.36
N PHE A 154 -20.11 16.54 -12.89
CA PHE A 154 -21.17 17.43 -13.38
C PHE A 154 -22.48 17.32 -12.58
N GLN A 155 -22.54 16.55 -11.51
CA GLN A 155 -23.77 16.37 -10.72
C GLN A 155 -24.31 17.65 -10.06
N PHE A 156 -23.51 18.71 -10.01
CA PHE A 156 -23.93 20.02 -9.47
C PHE A 156 -24.75 20.87 -10.45
N LEU A 157 -24.92 20.44 -11.69
CA LEU A 157 -25.65 21.18 -12.73
C LEU A 157 -27.13 20.80 -12.83
N ARG A 158 -27.72 20.26 -11.75
CA ARG A 158 -29.17 20.01 -11.65
C ARG A 158 -29.83 20.93 -10.68
#